data_03be909933d5023af988458ad179ba84
#
_entry.id   03be909933d5023af988458ad179ba84
#
_cell.length_a   1.000
_cell.length_b   1.000
_cell.length_c   1.000
_cell.angle_alpha   90.00
_cell.angle_beta   90.00
_cell.angle_gamma   90.00
#
_symmetry.space_group_name_H-M   'P 1'
#
loop_
_entity.id
_entity.type
_entity.pdbx_description
1 polymer ?
#
loop_
_entity_poly.entity_id
_entity_poly.type
_entity_poly.pdbx_seq_one_letter_code
_entity_poly.pdbx_strand_id
1 'polypeptide(L)'
;MAATQSRSLVVDKLVVEYQRDGYAIRPLDGLDLRADEGELVVLLGPSGTGKTTLLSCLGGILTPTAGTIRLGDVLVTSLKSRELQEYRRTHVGFVFQAFNLIPSLSALENVAIPLMLGGQSRRVATARARDLLETVGLADRATHRPAHLSGGQQQRVAIARGLAGNPRLLLADEPTANLDYIQAESVIRLLRELRTDGRIIVVSSHDARLIPVADRVHQMVATEAVSDDPAVSCRFANGASIFEQGDRADRVYELITGEVDIVRVHADRSEELLTRLHPGHYFGELGPLLGFPRSASARATTDVEVVSYGVTEFRHHLQSTHIPSPQIPSPQIPSPQGAGQ
;
A
#
# COMPACT_ATOMS: atom_id res chain seq x y z
N MET A 1 -2.33 -14.07 41.37
CA MET A 1 -1.54 -13.78 40.15
C MET A 1 -2.43 -12.96 39.24
N ALA A 2 -2.19 -11.66 39.12
CA ALA A 2 -2.92 -10.82 38.18
C ALA A 2 -2.52 -11.27 36.76
N ALA A 3 -3.51 -11.65 35.95
CA ALA A 3 -3.30 -11.95 34.54
C ALA A 3 -2.71 -10.67 33.92
N THR A 4 -1.48 -10.76 33.43
CA THR A 4 -0.83 -9.69 32.66
C THR A 4 -1.74 -9.45 31.45
N GLN A 5 -2.48 -8.33 31.47
CA GLN A 5 -3.35 -7.96 30.35
C GLN A 5 -2.48 -7.92 29.10
N SER A 6 -2.78 -8.77 28.14
CA SER A 6 -2.08 -8.79 26.85
C SER A 6 -2.28 -7.43 26.18
N ARG A 7 -1.20 -6.69 25.95
CA ARG A 7 -1.24 -5.38 25.26
C ARG A 7 -0.84 -5.46 23.80
N SER A 8 -0.95 -6.66 23.23
CA SER A 8 -0.59 -6.94 21.84
C SER A 8 -1.74 -6.73 20.86
N LEU A 9 -1.39 -6.46 19.61
CA LEU A 9 -2.26 -6.57 18.47
C LEU A 9 -2.12 -7.98 17.89
N VAL A 10 -3.23 -8.69 17.73
CA VAL A 10 -3.27 -10.03 17.13
C VAL A 10 -4.32 -10.05 16.01
N VAL A 11 -3.91 -10.45 14.84
CA VAL A 11 -4.75 -10.70 13.67
C VAL A 11 -4.64 -12.19 13.36
N ASP A 12 -5.77 -12.87 13.25
CA ASP A 12 -5.83 -14.30 13.01
C ASP A 12 -6.73 -14.60 11.82
N LYS A 13 -6.17 -15.23 10.79
CA LYS A 13 -6.83 -15.70 9.57
C LYS A 13 -7.74 -14.64 8.93
N LEU A 14 -7.26 -13.39 8.83
CA LEU A 14 -8.06 -12.28 8.34
C LEU A 14 -8.32 -12.40 6.84
N VAL A 15 -9.60 -12.34 6.46
CA VAL A 15 -10.05 -12.36 5.07
C VAL A 15 -10.87 -11.10 4.79
N VAL A 16 -10.56 -10.42 3.69
CA VAL A 16 -11.40 -9.37 3.12
C VAL A 16 -11.70 -9.76 1.68
N GLU A 17 -12.98 -9.86 1.37
CA GLU A 17 -13.48 -10.21 0.05
C GLU A 17 -14.44 -9.13 -0.46
N TYR A 18 -14.23 -8.70 -1.68
CA TYR A 18 -15.15 -7.83 -2.41
C TYR A 18 -15.75 -8.61 -3.58
N GLN A 19 -17.07 -8.61 -3.68
CA GLN A 19 -17.79 -9.09 -4.85
C GLN A 19 -17.92 -7.95 -5.86
N ARG A 20 -17.38 -8.11 -7.05
CA ARG A 20 -17.51 -7.14 -8.14
C ARG A 20 -17.69 -7.88 -9.46
N ASP A 21 -18.78 -7.55 -10.17
CA ASP A 21 -19.07 -8.04 -11.52
C ASP A 21 -18.97 -9.57 -11.67
N GLY A 22 -19.39 -10.32 -10.63
CA GLY A 22 -19.35 -11.78 -10.61
C GLY A 22 -18.02 -12.41 -10.19
N TYR A 23 -17.03 -11.60 -9.81
CA TYR A 23 -15.73 -12.07 -9.32
C TYR A 23 -15.51 -11.69 -7.86
N ALA A 24 -14.85 -12.58 -7.10
CA ALA A 24 -14.38 -12.29 -5.75
C ALA A 24 -12.93 -11.78 -5.81
N ILE A 25 -12.71 -10.59 -5.26
CA ILE A 25 -11.35 -10.04 -5.07
C ILE A 25 -11.04 -10.14 -3.58
N ARG A 26 -9.96 -10.83 -3.22
CA ARG A 26 -9.51 -10.99 -1.83
C ARG A 26 -8.17 -10.28 -1.62
N PRO A 27 -8.16 -8.98 -1.31
CA PRO A 27 -6.92 -8.28 -0.98
C PRO A 27 -6.25 -8.79 0.29
N LEU A 28 -6.99 -9.46 1.17
CA LEU A 28 -6.47 -10.20 2.32
C LEU A 28 -7.11 -11.60 2.31
N ASP A 29 -6.27 -12.65 2.38
CA ASP A 29 -6.72 -14.04 2.37
C ASP A 29 -5.96 -14.85 3.42
N GLY A 30 -6.58 -15.03 4.59
CA GLY A 30 -6.02 -15.79 5.71
C GLY A 30 -4.79 -15.12 6.36
N LEU A 31 -4.72 -13.77 6.39
CA LEU A 31 -3.58 -13.02 6.91
C LEU A 31 -3.47 -13.15 8.42
N ASP A 32 -2.28 -13.51 8.90
CA ASP A 32 -1.89 -13.51 10.30
C ASP A 32 -0.89 -12.37 10.57
N LEU A 33 -1.10 -11.60 11.63
CA LEU A 33 -0.19 -10.54 12.07
C LEU A 33 -0.17 -10.48 13.59
N ARG A 34 1.01 -10.25 14.16
CA ARG A 34 1.18 -9.95 15.58
C ARG A 34 2.13 -8.78 15.78
N ALA A 35 1.76 -7.89 16.69
CA ALA A 35 2.62 -6.82 17.19
C ALA A 35 2.46 -6.70 18.70
N ASP A 36 3.56 -6.54 19.40
CA ASP A 36 3.58 -6.35 20.84
C ASP A 36 3.70 -4.84 21.18
N GLU A 37 3.39 -4.46 22.42
CA GLU A 37 3.47 -3.07 22.90
C GLU A 37 4.89 -2.50 22.68
N GLY A 38 4.98 -1.29 22.14
CA GLY A 38 6.26 -0.64 21.83
C GLY A 38 6.87 -1.04 20.48
N GLU A 39 6.26 -1.94 19.73
CA GLU A 39 6.77 -2.35 18.43
C GLU A 39 6.32 -1.43 17.29
N LEU A 40 7.24 -1.20 16.36
CA LEU A 40 6.99 -0.64 15.04
C LEU A 40 6.98 -1.79 14.02
N VAL A 41 5.81 -2.04 13.43
CA VAL A 41 5.61 -3.03 12.38
C VAL A 41 5.49 -2.34 11.04
N VAL A 42 6.28 -2.76 10.06
CA VAL A 42 6.20 -2.26 8.67
C VAL A 42 5.53 -3.30 7.79
N LEU A 43 4.44 -2.91 7.14
CA LEU A 43 3.78 -3.65 6.06
C LEU A 43 4.45 -3.25 4.76
N LEU A 44 5.35 -4.09 4.26
CA LEU A 44 6.13 -3.82 3.06
C LEU A 44 5.53 -4.55 1.86
N GLY A 45 5.35 -3.86 0.74
CA GLY A 45 4.86 -4.48 -0.48
C GLY A 45 4.44 -3.47 -1.54
N PRO A 46 4.25 -3.90 -2.80
CA PRO A 46 3.77 -3.05 -3.89
C PRO A 46 2.39 -2.44 -3.59
N SER A 47 1.97 -1.47 -4.40
CA SER A 47 0.60 -0.97 -4.37
C SER A 47 -0.38 -2.09 -4.73
N GLY A 48 -1.59 -2.07 -4.13
CA GLY A 48 -2.61 -3.10 -4.40
C GLY A 48 -2.49 -4.39 -3.59
N THR A 49 -1.45 -4.58 -2.76
CA THR A 49 -1.26 -5.80 -1.93
C THR A 49 -2.11 -5.87 -0.66
N GLY A 50 -3.10 -5.00 -0.50
CA GLY A 50 -3.99 -5.02 0.65
C GLY A 50 -3.50 -4.25 1.88
N LYS A 51 -2.37 -3.51 1.83
CA LYS A 51 -1.83 -2.74 2.98
C LYS A 51 -2.86 -1.79 3.58
N THR A 52 -3.43 -0.89 2.76
CA THR A 52 -4.47 0.06 3.18
C THR A 52 -5.74 -0.65 3.66
N THR A 53 -6.08 -1.80 3.05
CA THR A 53 -7.20 -2.65 3.48
C THR A 53 -6.96 -3.19 4.88
N LEU A 54 -5.77 -3.71 5.16
CA LEU A 54 -5.39 -4.18 6.50
C LEU A 54 -5.43 -3.05 7.51
N LEU A 55 -4.82 -1.88 7.22
CA LEU A 55 -4.90 -0.72 8.10
C LEU A 55 -6.35 -0.29 8.37
N SER A 56 -7.22 -0.33 7.36
CA SER A 56 -8.64 -0.01 7.52
C SER A 56 -9.37 -1.01 8.42
N CYS A 57 -9.04 -2.30 8.35
CA CYS A 57 -9.57 -3.32 9.25
C CYS A 57 -9.06 -3.12 10.69
N LEU A 58 -7.74 -2.90 10.87
CA LEU A 58 -7.14 -2.62 12.18
C LEU A 58 -7.74 -1.39 12.83
N GLY A 59 -8.02 -0.35 12.04
CA GLY A 59 -8.66 0.88 12.50
C GLY A 59 -10.17 0.78 12.74
N GLY A 60 -10.79 -0.38 12.47
CA GLY A 60 -12.25 -0.55 12.59
C GLY A 60 -13.03 0.35 11.62
N ILE A 61 -12.43 0.70 10.47
CA ILE A 61 -13.07 1.42 9.37
C ILE A 61 -13.76 0.43 8.43
N LEU A 62 -13.09 -0.70 8.18
CA LEU A 62 -13.57 -1.79 7.35
C LEU A 62 -13.80 -3.03 8.20
N THR A 63 -14.97 -3.67 8.02
CA THR A 63 -15.26 -4.96 8.66
C THR A 63 -14.74 -6.08 7.75
N PRO A 64 -13.88 -6.98 8.22
CA PRO A 64 -13.40 -8.10 7.42
C PRO A 64 -14.51 -9.12 7.16
N THR A 65 -14.36 -9.93 6.10
CA THR A 65 -15.28 -10.99 5.74
C THR A 65 -15.17 -12.19 6.69
N ALA A 66 -13.95 -12.51 7.13
CA ALA A 66 -13.67 -13.57 8.10
C ALA A 66 -12.39 -13.27 8.89
N GLY A 67 -12.10 -14.08 9.90
CA GLY A 67 -10.96 -13.91 10.78
C GLY A 67 -11.23 -12.95 11.94
N THR A 68 -10.22 -12.74 12.79
CA THR A 68 -10.35 -11.91 13.98
C THR A 68 -9.23 -10.88 14.11
N ILE A 69 -9.57 -9.74 14.72
CA ILE A 69 -8.63 -8.69 15.12
C ILE A 69 -8.85 -8.42 16.60
N ARG A 70 -7.78 -8.50 17.39
CA ARG A 70 -7.78 -8.22 18.82
C ARG A 70 -6.67 -7.22 19.15
N LEU A 71 -7.04 -6.17 19.86
CA LEU A 71 -6.11 -5.20 20.46
C LEU A 71 -6.22 -5.26 21.98
N GLY A 72 -5.27 -5.92 22.62
CA GLY A 72 -5.35 -6.22 24.05
C GLY A 72 -6.61 -7.03 24.36
N ASP A 73 -7.48 -6.49 25.21
CA ASP A 73 -8.74 -7.13 25.62
C ASP A 73 -9.89 -6.86 24.63
N VAL A 74 -9.71 -5.96 23.66
CA VAL A 74 -10.76 -5.56 22.71
C VAL A 74 -10.76 -6.48 21.50
N LEU A 75 -11.83 -7.25 21.29
CA LEU A 75 -12.06 -8.00 20.04
C LEU A 75 -12.73 -7.06 19.02
N VAL A 76 -11.90 -6.43 18.18
CA VAL A 76 -12.33 -5.37 17.24
C VAL A 76 -13.39 -5.87 16.26
N THR A 77 -13.23 -7.10 15.77
CA THR A 77 -14.15 -7.72 14.80
C THR A 77 -15.54 -8.03 15.35
N SER A 78 -15.73 -7.99 16.68
CA SER A 78 -17.06 -8.17 17.31
C SER A 78 -17.79 -6.85 17.56
N LEU A 79 -17.09 -5.71 17.47
CA LEU A 79 -17.65 -4.40 17.78
C LEU A 79 -18.69 -3.96 16.75
N LYS A 80 -19.74 -3.28 17.22
CA LYS A 80 -20.80 -2.68 16.40
C LYS A 80 -20.61 -1.18 16.26
N SER A 81 -21.37 -0.55 15.40
CA SER A 81 -21.23 0.85 14.96
C SER A 81 -20.82 1.84 16.07
N ARG A 82 -21.50 1.86 17.20
CA ARG A 82 -21.18 2.79 18.31
C ARG A 82 -19.87 2.40 19.03
N GLU A 83 -19.66 1.12 19.23
CA GLU A 83 -18.44 0.58 19.87
C GLU A 83 -17.22 0.79 18.96
N LEU A 84 -17.38 0.64 17.63
CA LEU A 84 -16.34 0.97 16.65
C LEU A 84 -15.98 2.46 16.66
N GLN A 85 -16.96 3.36 16.83
CA GLN A 85 -16.68 4.80 16.97
C GLN A 85 -15.86 5.08 18.24
N GLU A 86 -16.25 4.46 19.36
CA GLU A 86 -15.51 4.58 20.62
C GLU A 86 -14.11 3.98 20.51
N TYR A 87 -13.96 2.81 19.90
CA TYR A 87 -12.67 2.17 19.62
C TYR A 87 -11.74 3.10 18.83
N ARG A 88 -12.22 3.67 17.72
CA ARG A 88 -11.43 4.62 16.91
C ARG A 88 -11.04 5.85 17.71
N ARG A 89 -11.94 6.36 18.52
CA ARG A 89 -11.71 7.57 19.32
C ARG A 89 -10.67 7.37 20.41
N THR A 90 -10.65 6.19 21.05
CA THR A 90 -9.87 5.95 22.28
C THR A 90 -8.59 5.14 22.03
N HIS A 91 -8.59 4.26 21.05
CA HIS A 91 -7.51 3.30 20.85
C HIS A 91 -6.70 3.52 19.58
N VAL A 92 -7.24 4.21 18.57
CA VAL A 92 -6.61 4.30 17.25
C VAL A 92 -6.25 5.74 16.89
N GLY A 93 -5.02 5.96 16.47
CA GLY A 93 -4.60 7.13 15.72
C GLY A 93 -4.37 6.76 14.26
N PHE A 94 -4.82 7.58 13.32
CA PHE A 94 -4.65 7.32 11.91
C PHE A 94 -3.90 8.48 11.22
N VAL A 95 -2.87 8.12 10.44
CA VAL A 95 -2.09 9.01 9.60
C VAL A 95 -2.29 8.58 8.16
N PHE A 96 -2.91 9.43 7.33
CA PHE A 96 -3.25 9.13 5.95
C PHE A 96 -2.15 9.59 4.99
N GLN A 97 -2.02 8.93 3.87
CA GLN A 97 -1.07 9.26 2.79
C GLN A 97 -1.24 10.70 2.29
N ALA A 98 -2.45 11.19 2.14
CA ALA A 98 -2.76 12.54 1.64
C ALA A 98 -2.84 13.59 2.77
N PHE A 99 -2.22 13.35 3.95
CA PHE A 99 -2.25 14.19 5.16
C PHE A 99 -3.67 14.42 5.70
N ASN A 100 -4.67 14.64 4.87
CA ASN A 100 -6.09 14.92 5.20
C ASN A 100 -6.25 16.02 6.26
N LEU A 101 -5.43 17.07 6.18
CA LEU A 101 -5.57 18.26 7.02
C LEU A 101 -6.74 19.11 6.51
N ILE A 102 -7.45 19.73 7.44
CA ILE A 102 -8.53 20.66 7.13
C ILE A 102 -7.88 21.99 6.69
N PRO A 103 -8.04 22.43 5.42
CA PRO A 103 -7.27 23.55 4.88
C PRO A 103 -7.57 24.90 5.53
N SER A 104 -8.78 25.09 6.04
CA SER A 104 -9.22 26.32 6.70
C SER A 104 -8.71 26.45 8.14
N LEU A 105 -8.24 25.37 8.75
CA LEU A 105 -7.75 25.33 10.12
C LEU A 105 -6.22 25.46 10.17
N SER A 106 -5.72 26.07 11.25
CA SER A 106 -4.28 26.08 11.58
C SER A 106 -3.79 24.67 11.96
N ALA A 107 -2.46 24.48 12.05
CA ALA A 107 -1.85 23.24 12.54
C ALA A 107 -2.38 22.89 13.94
N LEU A 108 -2.43 23.89 14.84
CA LEU A 108 -2.95 23.72 16.18
C LEU A 108 -4.41 23.23 16.21
N GLU A 109 -5.25 23.87 15.40
CA GLU A 109 -6.67 23.50 15.31
C GLU A 109 -6.86 22.12 14.68
N ASN A 110 -6.09 21.75 13.66
CA ASN A 110 -6.11 20.40 13.07
C ASN A 110 -5.79 19.31 14.11
N VAL A 111 -4.85 19.58 15.03
CA VAL A 111 -4.49 18.63 16.09
C VAL A 111 -5.51 18.64 17.23
N ALA A 112 -6.11 19.79 17.55
CA ALA A 112 -7.06 19.93 18.64
C ALA A 112 -8.45 19.34 18.32
N ILE A 113 -8.88 19.36 17.05
CA ILE A 113 -10.24 19.01 16.65
C ILE A 113 -10.69 17.60 17.06
N PRO A 114 -9.88 16.52 16.96
CA PRO A 114 -10.29 15.19 17.42
C PRO A 114 -10.59 15.15 18.92
N LEU A 115 -9.85 15.91 19.71
CA LEU A 115 -10.06 16.00 21.17
C LEU A 115 -11.35 16.72 21.50
N MET A 116 -11.66 17.81 20.78
CA MET A 116 -12.90 18.55 20.93
C MET A 116 -14.11 17.72 20.52
N LEU A 117 -14.03 16.99 19.44
CA LEU A 117 -15.07 16.04 19.00
C LEU A 117 -15.21 14.89 20.02
N GLY A 118 -14.16 14.54 20.74
CA GLY A 118 -14.16 13.61 21.86
C GLY A 118 -14.75 14.18 23.17
N GLY A 119 -15.27 15.43 23.15
CA GLY A 119 -15.92 16.05 24.31
C GLY A 119 -14.99 16.84 25.23
N GLN A 120 -13.69 17.00 24.88
CA GLN A 120 -12.79 17.83 25.69
C GLN A 120 -13.07 19.32 25.46
N SER A 121 -12.90 20.12 26.51
CA SER A 121 -13.02 21.57 26.38
C SER A 121 -11.95 22.14 25.47
N ARG A 122 -12.26 23.23 24.76
CA ARG A 122 -11.32 23.90 23.84
C ARG A 122 -9.97 24.20 24.50
N ARG A 123 -9.99 24.63 25.78
CA ARG A 123 -8.77 24.94 26.53
C ARG A 123 -7.87 23.73 26.70
N VAL A 124 -8.43 22.58 27.09
CA VAL A 124 -7.69 21.33 27.30
C VAL A 124 -7.18 20.78 25.95
N ALA A 125 -8.04 20.76 24.93
CA ALA A 125 -7.68 20.30 23.61
C ALA A 125 -6.55 21.14 22.99
N THR A 126 -6.61 22.46 23.14
CA THR A 126 -5.57 23.39 22.61
C THR A 126 -4.24 23.21 23.34
N ALA A 127 -4.26 23.04 24.68
CA ALA A 127 -3.03 22.78 25.44
C ALA A 127 -2.37 21.49 24.98
N ARG A 128 -3.12 20.39 24.92
CA ARG A 128 -2.61 19.10 24.43
C ARG A 128 -2.10 19.18 22.98
N ALA A 129 -2.78 19.91 22.11
CA ALA A 129 -2.34 20.10 20.73
C ALA A 129 -1.00 20.86 20.64
N ARG A 130 -0.72 21.81 21.52
CA ARG A 130 0.58 22.50 21.58
C ARG A 130 1.70 21.53 21.97
N ASP A 131 1.49 20.73 23.04
CA ASP A 131 2.48 19.75 23.48
C ASP A 131 2.82 18.76 22.34
N LEU A 132 1.80 18.33 21.59
CA LEU A 132 1.98 17.42 20.45
C LEU A 132 2.70 18.10 19.30
N LEU A 133 2.42 19.36 19.00
CA LEU A 133 3.16 20.11 17.96
C LEU A 133 4.62 20.33 18.38
N GLU A 134 4.89 20.54 19.66
CA GLU A 134 6.26 20.57 20.18
C GLU A 134 6.95 19.22 20.02
N THR A 135 6.30 18.12 20.38
CA THR A 135 6.81 16.74 20.20
C THR A 135 7.23 16.46 18.74
N VAL A 136 6.47 16.96 17.76
CA VAL A 136 6.80 16.79 16.33
C VAL A 136 7.68 17.93 15.78
N GLY A 137 8.20 18.84 16.63
CA GLY A 137 9.10 19.92 16.24
C GLY A 137 8.45 21.03 15.42
N LEU A 138 7.16 21.35 15.71
CA LEU A 138 6.38 22.37 14.99
C LEU A 138 5.72 23.41 15.92
N ALA A 139 6.28 23.63 17.10
CA ALA A 139 5.75 24.63 18.06
C ALA A 139 5.63 26.03 17.45
N ASP A 140 6.64 26.45 16.67
CA ASP A 140 6.71 27.74 15.96
C ASP A 140 5.75 27.84 14.75
N ARG A 141 5.18 26.74 14.31
CA ARG A 141 4.24 26.64 13.18
C ARG A 141 2.79 26.43 13.59
N ALA A 142 2.47 26.44 14.88
CA ALA A 142 1.15 26.13 15.42
C ALA A 142 0.02 26.96 14.79
N THR A 143 0.26 28.21 14.43
CA THR A 143 -0.73 29.10 13.81
C THR A 143 -0.80 29.05 12.29
N HIS A 144 0.13 28.33 11.64
CA HIS A 144 0.17 28.21 10.17
C HIS A 144 -0.93 27.30 9.67
N ARG A 145 -1.52 27.64 8.53
CA ARG A 145 -2.46 26.77 7.80
C ARG A 145 -1.70 25.81 6.90
N PRO A 146 -2.32 24.68 6.49
CA PRO A 146 -1.68 23.67 5.63
C PRO A 146 -1.01 24.26 4.38
N ALA A 147 -1.62 25.25 3.73
CA ALA A 147 -1.07 25.91 2.54
C ALA A 147 0.29 26.63 2.79
N HIS A 148 0.62 26.93 4.05
CA HIS A 148 1.87 27.59 4.44
C HIS A 148 2.87 26.64 5.10
N LEU A 149 2.65 25.34 4.99
CA LEU A 149 3.50 24.27 5.53
C LEU A 149 4.08 23.42 4.40
N SER A 150 5.35 23.04 4.52
CA SER A 150 5.93 22.06 3.59
C SER A 150 5.25 20.68 3.73
N GLY A 151 5.40 19.78 2.74
CA GLY A 151 4.85 18.44 2.80
C GLY A 151 5.24 17.67 4.08
N GLY A 152 6.53 17.73 4.45
CA GLY A 152 7.00 17.10 5.70
C GLY A 152 6.46 17.75 6.96
N GLN A 153 6.20 19.08 6.95
CA GLN A 153 5.53 19.75 8.06
C GLN A 153 4.05 19.33 8.14
N GLN A 154 3.34 19.26 7.01
CA GLN A 154 1.97 18.77 6.97
C GLN A 154 1.86 17.34 7.47
N GLN A 155 2.80 16.48 7.10
CA GLN A 155 2.86 15.08 7.59
C GLN A 155 3.07 15.03 9.09
N ARG A 156 3.98 15.85 9.64
CA ARG A 156 4.18 15.92 11.10
C ARG A 156 2.95 16.46 11.84
N VAL A 157 2.20 17.41 11.27
CA VAL A 157 0.89 17.82 11.82
C VAL A 157 -0.12 16.66 11.77
N ALA A 158 -0.16 15.87 10.69
CA ALA A 158 -1.04 14.70 10.60
C ALA A 158 -0.68 13.63 11.63
N ILE A 159 0.61 13.41 11.90
CA ILE A 159 1.08 12.52 12.97
C ILE A 159 0.65 13.06 14.33
N ALA A 160 0.88 14.34 14.64
CA ALA A 160 0.46 14.97 15.88
C ALA A 160 -1.06 14.84 16.11
N ARG A 161 -1.86 15.03 15.05
CA ARG A 161 -3.31 14.80 15.08
C ARG A 161 -3.66 13.34 15.40
N GLY A 162 -2.97 12.38 14.77
CA GLY A 162 -3.13 10.97 15.06
C GLY A 162 -2.82 10.60 16.51
N LEU A 163 -1.90 11.32 17.15
CA LEU A 163 -1.50 11.13 18.54
C LEU A 163 -2.43 11.82 19.56
N ALA A 164 -3.37 12.67 19.11
CA ALA A 164 -4.15 13.55 19.97
C ALA A 164 -4.86 12.79 21.10
N GLY A 165 -5.55 11.70 20.77
CA GLY A 165 -6.26 10.84 21.72
C GLY A 165 -5.37 9.92 22.58
N ASN A 166 -4.05 10.03 22.51
CA ASN A 166 -3.10 9.10 23.12
C ASN A 166 -3.41 7.64 22.78
N PRO A 167 -3.46 7.28 21.48
CA PRO A 167 -3.90 5.96 21.04
C PRO A 167 -2.90 4.87 21.43
N ARG A 168 -3.40 3.65 21.68
CA ARG A 168 -2.57 2.44 21.82
C ARG A 168 -2.02 1.94 20.48
N LEU A 169 -2.75 2.21 19.39
CA LEU A 169 -2.42 1.78 18.03
C LEU A 169 -2.35 3.00 17.12
N LEU A 170 -1.17 3.27 16.57
CA LEU A 170 -0.97 4.28 15.53
C LEU A 170 -0.84 3.58 14.18
N LEU A 171 -1.73 3.90 13.26
CA LEU A 171 -1.76 3.38 11.90
C LEU A 171 -1.29 4.48 10.95
N ALA A 172 -0.28 4.21 10.14
CA ALA A 172 0.25 5.17 9.17
C ALA A 172 0.27 4.57 7.76
N ASP A 173 -0.54 5.15 6.88
CA ASP A 173 -0.62 4.71 5.49
C ASP A 173 0.30 5.56 4.62
N GLU A 174 1.36 4.93 4.08
CA GLU A 174 2.38 5.53 3.21
C GLU A 174 2.91 6.89 3.72
N PRO A 175 3.40 7.00 4.97
CA PRO A 175 3.69 8.29 5.61
C PRO A 175 4.87 9.04 4.99
N THR A 176 5.61 8.44 4.07
CA THR A 176 6.78 9.03 3.39
C THR A 176 6.58 9.26 1.89
N ALA A 177 5.44 8.82 1.30
CA ALA A 177 5.25 8.75 -0.14
C ALA A 177 5.32 10.11 -0.88
N ASN A 178 4.90 11.20 -0.25
CA ASN A 178 4.84 12.54 -0.87
C ASN A 178 5.92 13.49 -0.35
N LEU A 179 7.04 12.93 0.15
CA LEU A 179 8.10 13.69 0.81
C LEU A 179 9.42 13.56 0.05
N ASP A 180 10.22 14.63 0.04
CA ASP A 180 11.60 14.52 -0.37
C ASP A 180 12.43 13.67 0.61
N TYR A 181 13.66 13.36 0.23
CA TYR A 181 14.53 12.46 1.01
C TYR A 181 14.72 12.93 2.46
N ILE A 182 14.99 14.22 2.66
CA ILE A 182 15.30 14.78 4.00
C ILE A 182 14.05 14.79 4.88
N GLN A 183 12.90 15.14 4.29
CA GLN A 183 11.62 15.16 4.99
C GLN A 183 11.19 13.75 5.38
N ALA A 184 11.34 12.78 4.48
CA ALA A 184 11.02 11.38 4.76
C ALA A 184 11.89 10.81 5.89
N GLU A 185 13.20 11.08 5.89
CA GLU A 185 14.12 10.67 6.96
C GLU A 185 13.72 11.25 8.31
N SER A 186 13.29 12.52 8.33
CA SER A 186 12.78 13.17 9.54
C SER A 186 11.50 12.51 10.08
N VAL A 187 10.58 12.07 9.19
CA VAL A 187 9.34 11.35 9.57
C VAL A 187 9.67 9.95 10.07
N ILE A 188 10.59 9.23 9.43
CA ILE A 188 11.02 7.89 9.85
C ILE A 188 11.61 7.94 11.26
N ARG A 189 12.49 8.93 11.54
CA ARG A 189 13.05 9.13 12.87
C ARG A 189 11.98 9.42 13.91
N LEU A 190 11.01 10.29 13.59
CA LEU A 190 9.89 10.59 14.47
C LEU A 190 9.07 9.34 14.79
N LEU A 191 8.73 8.51 13.81
CA LEU A 191 7.99 7.26 14.03
C LEU A 191 8.77 6.32 14.97
N ARG A 192 10.09 6.24 14.82
CA ARG A 192 10.96 5.46 15.71
C ARG A 192 10.92 5.99 17.16
N GLU A 193 10.96 7.29 17.35
CA GLU A 193 10.90 7.92 18.68
C GLU A 193 9.55 7.68 19.37
N LEU A 194 8.45 7.71 18.59
CA LEU A 194 7.09 7.53 19.12
C LEU A 194 6.78 6.12 19.64
N ARG A 195 7.56 5.09 19.28
CA ARG A 195 7.38 3.72 19.78
C ARG A 195 7.72 3.55 21.27
N THR A 196 8.59 4.42 21.82
CA THR A 196 9.06 4.34 23.22
C THR A 196 7.96 4.60 24.25
N ASP A 197 6.81 5.12 23.85
CA ASP A 197 5.65 5.38 24.71
C ASP A 197 4.78 4.13 24.95
N GLY A 198 5.25 2.93 24.63
CA GLY A 198 4.46 1.70 24.79
C GLY A 198 3.34 1.55 23.77
N ARG A 199 3.39 2.29 22.65
CA ARG A 199 2.40 2.30 21.58
C ARG A 199 2.77 1.28 20.50
N ILE A 200 1.79 0.59 19.96
CA ILE A 200 1.96 -0.22 18.74
C ILE A 200 1.85 0.71 17.53
N ILE A 201 2.82 0.66 16.64
CA ILE A 201 2.83 1.45 15.41
C ILE A 201 2.82 0.49 14.21
N VAL A 202 1.83 0.61 13.32
CA VAL A 202 1.78 -0.17 12.07
C VAL A 202 1.85 0.80 10.90
N VAL A 203 2.87 0.65 10.07
CA VAL A 203 3.15 1.52 8.92
C VAL A 203 3.02 0.71 7.64
N SER A 204 2.19 1.14 6.71
CA SER A 204 2.25 0.63 5.33
C SER A 204 3.29 1.43 4.55
N SER A 205 4.14 0.78 3.78
CA SER A 205 5.08 1.48 2.91
C SER A 205 5.69 0.58 1.83
N HIS A 206 6.19 1.21 0.77
CA HIS A 206 7.12 0.63 -0.19
C HIS A 206 8.56 1.17 0.00
N ASP A 207 8.78 2.02 1.01
CA ASP A 207 10.05 2.66 1.31
C ASP A 207 10.95 1.74 2.16
N ALA A 208 12.00 1.20 1.54
CA ALA A 208 12.94 0.29 2.19
C ALA A 208 13.71 0.93 3.38
N ARG A 209 13.73 2.27 3.49
CA ARG A 209 14.36 2.98 4.62
C ARG A 209 13.67 2.74 5.96
N LEU A 210 12.42 2.28 5.93
CA LEU A 210 11.70 1.88 7.14
C LEU A 210 12.15 0.51 7.69
N ILE A 211 12.76 -0.35 6.87
CA ILE A 211 13.19 -1.69 7.29
C ILE A 211 14.18 -1.66 8.47
N PRO A 212 15.25 -0.82 8.46
CA PRO A 212 16.22 -0.80 9.57
C PRO A 212 15.67 -0.27 10.90
N VAL A 213 14.54 0.44 10.88
CA VAL A 213 13.91 1.02 12.08
C VAL A 213 12.73 0.21 12.59
N ALA A 214 12.26 -0.77 11.81
CA ALA A 214 11.18 -1.66 12.17
C ALA A 214 11.64 -2.75 13.15
N ASP A 215 10.80 -3.08 14.12
CA ASP A 215 10.97 -4.25 14.98
C ASP A 215 10.49 -5.51 14.25
N ARG A 216 9.48 -5.37 13.38
CA ARG A 216 8.98 -6.43 12.50
C ARG A 216 8.66 -5.88 11.11
N VAL A 217 8.99 -6.66 10.11
CA VAL A 217 8.59 -6.41 8.72
C VAL A 217 7.66 -7.53 8.27
N HIS A 218 6.45 -7.18 7.88
CA HIS A 218 5.49 -8.09 7.28
C HIS A 218 5.44 -7.83 5.78
N GLN A 219 5.90 -8.81 5.01
CA GLN A 219 5.85 -8.73 3.54
C GLN A 219 4.41 -8.97 3.09
N MET A 220 3.79 -7.94 2.53
CA MET A 220 2.50 -8.04 1.88
C MET A 220 2.70 -8.50 0.44
N VAL A 221 2.28 -9.70 0.16
CA VAL A 221 2.26 -10.25 -1.21
C VAL A 221 0.89 -9.95 -1.78
N ALA A 222 0.81 -9.58 -3.05
CA ALA A 222 -0.48 -9.48 -3.70
C ALA A 222 -1.17 -10.84 -3.56
N THR A 223 -2.31 -10.87 -2.87
CA THR A 223 -3.16 -12.04 -2.89
C THR A 223 -3.71 -12.11 -4.30
N GLU A 224 -3.17 -13.01 -5.08
CA GLU A 224 -3.59 -13.25 -6.44
C GLU A 224 -5.09 -13.50 -6.43
N ALA A 225 -5.81 -12.89 -7.37
CA ALA A 225 -7.07 -13.48 -7.78
C ALA A 225 -6.68 -14.90 -8.25
N VAL A 226 -6.85 -15.87 -7.39
CA VAL A 226 -6.56 -17.27 -7.69
C VAL A 226 -7.60 -17.67 -8.73
N SER A 227 -7.28 -17.44 -9.99
CA SER A 227 -7.85 -18.27 -11.03
C SER A 227 -6.93 -19.49 -11.09
N ASP A 228 -7.34 -20.54 -10.39
CA ASP A 228 -6.82 -21.90 -10.59
C ASP A 228 -7.25 -22.45 -11.97
N ASP A 229 -7.50 -21.52 -12.91
CA ASP A 229 -7.87 -21.88 -14.26
C ASP A 229 -6.66 -22.47 -14.98
N PRO A 230 -6.78 -23.69 -15.49
CA PRO A 230 -5.69 -24.34 -16.22
C PRO A 230 -5.26 -23.49 -17.41
N ALA A 231 -4.04 -23.74 -17.90
CA ALA A 231 -3.56 -23.14 -19.13
C ALA A 231 -4.53 -23.47 -20.28
N VAL A 232 -4.93 -22.44 -21.03
CA VAL A 232 -5.89 -22.57 -22.14
C VAL A 232 -5.27 -22.06 -23.42
N SER A 233 -5.27 -22.91 -24.47
CA SER A 233 -4.92 -22.44 -25.82
C SER A 233 -6.08 -21.64 -26.40
N CYS A 234 -5.74 -20.42 -26.87
CA CYS A 234 -6.69 -19.49 -27.49
C CYS A 234 -6.20 -19.10 -28.87
N ARG A 235 -7.14 -18.90 -29.81
CA ARG A 235 -6.84 -18.44 -31.16
C ARG A 235 -7.54 -17.11 -31.45
N PHE A 236 -6.82 -16.19 -32.06
CA PHE A 236 -7.34 -14.88 -32.44
C PHE A 236 -7.05 -14.67 -33.93
N ALA A 237 -8.07 -14.19 -34.65
CA ALA A 237 -7.91 -13.85 -36.07
C ALA A 237 -7.11 -12.55 -36.20
N ASN A 238 -6.51 -12.37 -37.36
CA ASN A 238 -5.84 -11.10 -37.72
C ASN A 238 -6.77 -9.89 -37.48
N GLY A 239 -6.25 -8.88 -36.81
CA GLY A 239 -6.96 -7.65 -36.38
C GLY A 239 -7.76 -7.78 -35.09
N ALA A 240 -7.86 -8.97 -34.48
CA ALA A 240 -8.59 -9.14 -33.22
C ALA A 240 -7.79 -8.58 -32.03
N SER A 241 -8.52 -7.97 -31.07
CA SER A 241 -7.95 -7.59 -29.77
C SER A 241 -7.88 -8.81 -28.86
N ILE A 242 -6.74 -9.02 -28.23
CA ILE A 242 -6.54 -10.07 -27.21
C ILE A 242 -6.98 -9.52 -25.83
N PHE A 243 -6.62 -8.27 -25.56
CA PHE A 243 -7.11 -7.46 -24.44
C PHE A 243 -6.89 -5.97 -24.74
N GLU A 244 -7.66 -5.11 -24.05
CA GLU A 244 -7.57 -3.66 -24.21
C GLU A 244 -6.86 -3.00 -23.02
N GLN A 245 -6.27 -1.83 -23.24
CA GLN A 245 -5.69 -1.00 -22.18
C GLN A 245 -6.77 -0.61 -21.17
N GLY A 246 -6.48 -0.78 -19.87
CA GLY A 246 -7.43 -0.54 -18.79
C GLY A 246 -8.26 -1.76 -18.39
N ASP A 247 -8.26 -2.82 -19.18
CA ASP A 247 -8.92 -4.07 -18.83
C ASP A 247 -8.32 -4.67 -17.56
N ARG A 248 -9.10 -5.50 -16.89
CA ARG A 248 -8.59 -6.31 -15.80
C ARG A 248 -7.54 -7.29 -16.32
N ALA A 249 -6.43 -7.37 -15.60
CA ALA A 249 -5.33 -8.25 -15.94
C ALA A 249 -5.31 -9.46 -14.98
N ASP A 250 -5.85 -10.57 -15.41
CA ASP A 250 -5.94 -11.83 -14.65
C ASP A 250 -5.16 -13.00 -15.29
N ARG A 251 -4.71 -12.85 -16.53
CA ARG A 251 -3.99 -13.88 -17.29
C ARG A 251 -2.71 -13.33 -17.93
N VAL A 252 -1.71 -14.21 -18.06
CA VAL A 252 -0.48 -14.00 -18.83
C VAL A 252 -0.57 -14.82 -20.09
N TYR A 253 -0.04 -14.31 -21.20
CA TYR A 253 -0.11 -14.97 -22.49
C TYR A 253 1.29 -15.32 -23.00
N GLU A 254 1.41 -16.49 -23.58
CA GLU A 254 2.58 -16.94 -24.36
C GLU A 254 2.19 -17.02 -25.81
N LEU A 255 2.91 -16.32 -26.69
CA LEU A 255 2.68 -16.36 -28.13
C LEU A 255 3.31 -17.61 -28.73
N ILE A 256 2.48 -18.51 -29.28
CA ILE A 256 2.92 -19.76 -29.88
C ILE A 256 3.12 -19.60 -31.38
N THR A 257 2.17 -18.93 -32.06
CA THR A 257 2.28 -18.65 -33.51
C THR A 257 1.73 -17.27 -33.83
N GLY A 258 2.21 -16.67 -34.91
CA GLY A 258 1.75 -15.38 -35.41
C GLY A 258 2.52 -14.20 -34.82
N GLU A 259 1.95 -12.99 -34.93
CA GLU A 259 2.51 -11.73 -34.44
C GLU A 259 1.47 -10.92 -33.71
N VAL A 260 1.90 -10.23 -32.62
CA VAL A 260 1.05 -9.38 -31.77
C VAL A 260 1.69 -8.02 -31.59
N ASP A 261 0.94 -6.96 -31.84
CA ASP A 261 1.33 -5.58 -31.54
C ASP A 261 0.86 -5.19 -30.13
N ILE A 262 1.76 -4.65 -29.33
CA ILE A 262 1.45 -4.02 -28.05
C ILE A 262 1.34 -2.51 -28.30
N VAL A 263 0.13 -1.97 -28.10
CA VAL A 263 -0.23 -0.60 -28.46
C VAL A 263 -0.71 0.16 -27.22
N ARG A 264 -0.18 1.35 -27.00
CA ARG A 264 -0.64 2.28 -25.97
C ARG A 264 -1.58 3.31 -26.57
N VAL A 265 -2.74 3.49 -25.94
CA VAL A 265 -3.71 4.53 -26.30
C VAL A 265 -3.53 5.72 -25.36
N HIS A 266 -3.25 6.89 -25.93
CA HIS A 266 -3.11 8.14 -25.17
C HIS A 266 -4.47 8.82 -24.92
N ALA A 267 -4.50 9.82 -24.04
CA ALA A 267 -5.71 10.56 -23.69
C ALA A 267 -6.36 11.29 -24.88
N ASP A 268 -5.59 11.66 -25.88
CA ASP A 268 -6.03 12.25 -27.15
C ASP A 268 -6.49 11.21 -28.19
N ARG A 269 -6.57 9.93 -27.80
CA ARG A 269 -6.90 8.77 -28.62
C ARG A 269 -5.85 8.43 -29.72
N SER A 270 -4.69 9.04 -29.70
CA SER A 270 -3.57 8.58 -30.53
C SER A 270 -3.07 7.22 -30.05
N GLU A 271 -2.61 6.39 -30.97
CA GLU A 271 -2.05 5.08 -30.68
C GLU A 271 -0.53 5.09 -30.90
N GLU A 272 0.21 4.55 -29.94
CA GLU A 272 1.66 4.37 -29.98
C GLU A 272 1.98 2.87 -29.97
N LEU A 273 2.65 2.39 -31.03
CA LEU A 273 3.17 1.04 -31.04
C LEU A 273 4.38 0.94 -30.12
N LEU A 274 4.25 0.19 -29.02
CA LEU A 274 5.32 -0.03 -28.05
C LEU A 274 6.30 -1.09 -28.55
N THR A 275 5.78 -2.22 -29.02
CA THR A 275 6.58 -3.34 -29.52
C THR A 275 5.74 -4.30 -30.36
N ARG A 276 6.40 -5.07 -31.23
CA ARG A 276 5.82 -6.22 -31.90
C ARG A 276 6.45 -7.51 -31.37
N LEU A 277 5.60 -8.46 -31.03
CA LEU A 277 5.98 -9.73 -30.43
C LEU A 277 5.91 -10.86 -31.46
N HIS A 278 6.83 -11.80 -31.31
CA HIS A 278 6.96 -12.99 -32.12
C HIS A 278 6.82 -14.26 -31.26
N PRO A 279 6.63 -15.45 -31.85
CA PRO A 279 6.52 -16.70 -31.10
C PRO A 279 7.62 -16.90 -30.08
N GLY A 280 7.25 -17.41 -28.88
CA GLY A 280 8.12 -17.61 -27.73
C GLY A 280 8.19 -16.41 -26.78
N HIS A 281 7.50 -15.28 -27.06
CA HIS A 281 7.41 -14.16 -26.13
C HIS A 281 6.20 -14.30 -25.22
N TYR A 282 6.40 -13.89 -23.94
CA TYR A 282 5.31 -13.68 -22.99
C TYR A 282 4.86 -12.23 -23.05
N PHE A 283 3.56 -11.99 -22.80
CA PHE A 283 3.00 -10.64 -22.76
C PHE A 283 1.78 -10.55 -21.83
N GLY A 284 1.47 -9.31 -21.44
CA GLY A 284 0.39 -9.02 -20.52
C GLY A 284 0.69 -9.42 -19.06
N GLU A 285 1.94 -9.74 -18.74
CA GLU A 285 2.41 -10.22 -17.43
C GLU A 285 2.39 -9.14 -16.36
N LEU A 286 2.60 -7.86 -16.72
CA LEU A 286 2.74 -6.76 -15.77
C LEU A 286 1.48 -6.57 -14.91
N GLY A 287 0.31 -6.64 -15.51
CA GLY A 287 -0.95 -6.47 -14.80
C GLY A 287 -1.18 -7.57 -13.76
N PRO A 288 -1.23 -8.86 -14.17
CA PRO A 288 -1.48 -9.96 -13.25
C PRO A 288 -0.42 -10.11 -12.16
N LEU A 289 0.87 -9.92 -12.49
CA LEU A 289 1.97 -10.07 -11.54
C LEU A 289 2.05 -8.92 -10.52
N LEU A 290 1.60 -7.72 -10.90
CA LEU A 290 1.71 -6.51 -10.10
C LEU A 290 0.36 -5.99 -9.57
N GLY A 291 -0.76 -6.62 -9.95
CA GLY A 291 -2.11 -6.22 -9.54
C GLY A 291 -2.63 -4.94 -10.22
N PHE A 292 -2.09 -4.59 -11.40
CA PHE A 292 -2.53 -3.43 -12.18
C PHE A 292 -3.47 -3.82 -13.31
N PRO A 293 -4.35 -2.89 -13.78
CA PRO A 293 -5.02 -3.03 -15.07
C PRO A 293 -4.00 -3.14 -16.23
N ARG A 294 -4.46 -3.60 -17.41
CA ARG A 294 -3.64 -3.64 -18.61
C ARG A 294 -3.04 -2.27 -18.92
N SER A 295 -1.73 -2.18 -18.99
CA SER A 295 -1.00 -0.92 -19.25
C SER A 295 -1.01 -0.51 -20.74
N ALA A 296 -1.36 -1.44 -21.62
CA ALA A 296 -1.47 -1.28 -23.07
C ALA A 296 -2.44 -2.33 -23.62
N SER A 297 -2.88 -2.16 -24.88
CA SER A 297 -3.69 -3.14 -25.62
C SER A 297 -2.78 -4.12 -26.37
N ALA A 298 -3.25 -5.35 -26.57
CA ALA A 298 -2.58 -6.36 -27.39
C ALA A 298 -3.48 -6.73 -28.58
N ARG A 299 -2.98 -6.55 -29.82
CA ARG A 299 -3.71 -6.82 -31.06
C ARG A 299 -2.96 -7.83 -31.93
N ALA A 300 -3.68 -8.82 -32.42
CA ALA A 300 -3.17 -9.77 -33.40
C ALA A 300 -2.95 -9.09 -34.78
N THR A 301 -1.75 -9.16 -35.33
CA THR A 301 -1.45 -8.61 -36.65
C THR A 301 -1.42 -9.70 -37.77
N THR A 302 -1.53 -10.94 -37.33
CA THR A 302 -1.77 -12.14 -38.16
C THR A 302 -2.78 -13.02 -37.43
N ASP A 303 -3.13 -14.17 -37.97
CA ASP A 303 -3.79 -15.19 -37.13
C ASP A 303 -2.79 -15.70 -36.09
N VAL A 304 -3.18 -15.66 -34.82
CA VAL A 304 -2.31 -16.00 -33.69
C VAL A 304 -2.88 -17.14 -32.87
N GLU A 305 -1.99 -17.97 -32.35
CA GLU A 305 -2.29 -18.92 -31.29
C GLU A 305 -1.47 -18.57 -30.05
N VAL A 306 -2.14 -18.47 -28.91
CA VAL A 306 -1.53 -18.15 -27.61
C VAL A 306 -1.94 -19.19 -26.58
N VAL A 307 -1.08 -19.44 -25.60
CA VAL A 307 -1.45 -20.11 -24.35
C VAL A 307 -1.64 -19.06 -23.29
N SER A 308 -2.80 -19.04 -22.66
CA SER A 308 -3.11 -18.13 -21.56
C SER A 308 -3.01 -18.89 -20.25
N TYR A 309 -2.23 -18.33 -19.31
CA TYR A 309 -1.96 -18.89 -17.98
C TYR A 309 -2.62 -18.04 -16.91
N GLY A 310 -3.17 -18.67 -15.87
CA GLY A 310 -3.35 -18.01 -14.57
C GLY A 310 -2.00 -17.69 -13.94
N VAL A 311 -1.94 -16.74 -13.01
CA VAL A 311 -0.67 -16.27 -12.42
C VAL A 311 0.11 -17.39 -11.73
N THR A 312 -0.58 -18.23 -10.96
CA THR A 312 0.03 -19.35 -10.24
C THR A 312 0.64 -20.36 -11.21
N GLU A 313 -0.09 -20.73 -12.25
CA GLU A 313 0.36 -21.68 -13.25
C GLU A 313 1.52 -21.10 -14.08
N PHE A 314 1.48 -19.82 -14.42
CA PHE A 314 2.56 -19.14 -15.11
C PHE A 314 3.87 -19.18 -14.31
N ARG A 315 3.82 -18.97 -12.99
CA ARG A 315 5.01 -19.09 -12.13
C ARG A 315 5.56 -20.50 -12.10
N HIS A 316 4.70 -21.50 -12.03
CA HIS A 316 5.12 -22.91 -12.14
C HIS A 316 5.74 -23.22 -13.50
N HIS A 317 5.13 -22.70 -14.57
CA HIS A 317 5.65 -22.84 -15.93
C HIS A 317 7.05 -22.24 -16.09
N LEU A 318 7.28 -21.02 -15.57
CA LEU A 318 8.61 -20.38 -15.59
C LEU A 318 9.66 -21.14 -14.77
N GLN A 319 9.27 -21.78 -13.66
CA GLN A 319 10.21 -22.58 -12.84
C GLN A 319 10.56 -23.91 -13.50
N SER A 320 9.67 -24.48 -14.29
CA SER A 320 9.89 -25.74 -15.02
C SER A 320 10.61 -25.55 -16.36
N THR A 321 10.55 -24.33 -16.93
CA THR A 321 11.22 -23.98 -18.19
C THR A 321 12.54 -23.29 -17.83
N HIS A 322 13.68 -23.94 -18.08
CA HIS A 322 15.02 -23.39 -17.84
C HIS A 322 15.26 -22.24 -18.84
N ILE A 323 14.88 -21.01 -18.46
CA ILE A 323 15.18 -19.81 -19.25
C ILE A 323 16.62 -19.40 -18.90
N PRO A 324 17.58 -19.36 -19.84
CA PRO A 324 18.88 -18.76 -19.59
C PRO A 324 18.67 -17.28 -19.26
N SER A 325 19.26 -16.84 -18.16
CA SER A 325 19.20 -15.44 -17.71
C SER A 325 19.50 -14.48 -18.86
N PRO A 326 18.70 -13.42 -19.08
CA PRO A 326 19.01 -12.42 -20.09
C PRO A 326 20.37 -11.81 -19.78
N GLN A 327 21.31 -11.90 -20.73
CA GLN A 327 22.57 -11.19 -20.66
C GLN A 327 22.25 -9.69 -20.78
N ILE A 328 22.21 -8.99 -19.66
CA ILE A 328 22.18 -7.53 -19.66
C ILE A 328 23.54 -7.08 -20.17
N PRO A 329 23.62 -6.40 -21.33
CA PRO A 329 24.90 -5.87 -21.80
C PRO A 329 25.39 -4.85 -20.76
N SER A 330 26.60 -5.08 -20.25
CA SER A 330 27.26 -4.15 -19.34
C SER A 330 27.33 -2.76 -19.97
N PRO A 331 26.98 -1.67 -19.26
CA PRO A 331 27.12 -0.32 -19.78
C PRO A 331 28.61 -0.08 -20.08
N GLN A 332 28.94 0.20 -21.34
CA GLN A 332 30.27 0.66 -21.74
C GLN A 332 30.49 2.04 -21.13
N ILE A 333 31.31 2.13 -20.10
CA ILE A 333 31.80 3.39 -19.57
C ILE A 333 32.79 3.93 -20.62
N PRO A 334 32.54 5.10 -21.21
CA PRO A 334 33.52 5.71 -22.12
C PRO A 334 34.77 6.08 -21.32
N SER A 335 35.91 5.61 -21.79
CA SER A 335 37.21 5.97 -21.23
C SER A 335 37.44 7.48 -21.33
N PRO A 336 37.98 8.17 -20.30
CA PRO A 336 38.30 9.57 -20.39
C PRO A 336 39.43 9.75 -21.40
N GLN A 337 39.19 10.47 -22.49
CA GLN A 337 40.21 10.92 -23.41
C GLN A 337 41.10 11.92 -22.70
N GLY A 338 42.38 11.60 -22.68
CA GLY A 338 43.41 12.37 -22.03
C GLY A 338 43.48 13.81 -22.52
N ALA A 339 43.53 14.73 -21.55
CA ALA A 339 44.04 16.07 -21.75
C ALA A 339 45.59 15.95 -21.86
N GLY A 340 46.06 16.12 -23.03
CA GLY A 340 47.49 16.29 -23.32
C GLY A 340 47.69 17.55 -24.17
N GLN A 341 48.48 18.45 -23.58
CA GLN A 341 49.12 19.69 -24.05
C GLN A 341 48.29 20.94 -24.01
#